data_937c2488d79dcebeed15ab40b5bca303
#
_entry.id   937c2488d79dcebeed15ab40b5bca303
#
_cell.length_a   1.000
_cell.length_b   1.000
_cell.length_c   1.000
_cell.angle_alpha   90.00
_cell.angle_beta   90.00
_cell.angle_gamma   90.00
#
_symmetry.space_group_name_H-M   'P 1'
#
loop_
_entity.id
_entity.type
_entity.pdbx_description
1 polymer ?
#
loop_
_entity_poly.entity_id
_entity_poly.type
_entity_poly.pdbx_seq_one_letter_code
_entity_poly.pdbx_strand_id
1 'polypeptide(L)'
;MKRVVVIGGGAAGLMAAVIAGREGAKVTLLEKMNYVGKKMGITGKGRCNITNACDMSDFIKNTPGNGKFLYGAYERFTNEDLLQLLHDAGLETKVERGGRVFPASDSALDVRNTFMKLMKHYGVDVHLEEPVKKLLVDDGVVTGVVTDRETYHADAVVIATGGKSYPATGSTGDGYMLAAQVGHKITDIRPSLVPIVTEESWVKDLMGLSLRNVELSVVAKNKVQAKMFGEMMFTHFGITGPIVLSLSHTVGKLMRKKNIGTIGLDINLKPALSPEILDKRLQKDFDLYSKKQLINGMKDLLPSRLIPLIIELAGIDPQKPINQISKEERQQIGYMLQHMPLTVKGLRPVEEAIVTAGGISLKEFNPKTMESKLVKGLYGAGEVLDIDAFTGGYNLQAAFSTGYVAAMHITHPEAF
;
A
#
# COMPACT_ATOMS: atom_id res chain seq x y z
N MET A 1 -2.08 33.96 -17.43
CA MET A 1 -2.47 33.08 -16.30
C MET A 1 -2.97 31.77 -16.90
N LYS A 2 -2.33 30.61 -16.57
CA LYS A 2 -2.76 29.31 -17.10
C LYS A 2 -4.02 28.85 -16.36
N ARG A 3 -4.94 28.23 -17.09
CA ARG A 3 -6.15 27.56 -16.55
C ARG A 3 -5.81 26.09 -16.37
N VAL A 4 -5.94 25.59 -15.17
CA VAL A 4 -5.61 24.19 -14.81
C VAL A 4 -6.84 23.50 -14.26
N VAL A 5 -7.18 22.34 -14.81
CA VAL A 5 -8.21 21.47 -14.24
C VAL A 5 -7.51 20.27 -13.59
N VAL A 6 -7.83 20.02 -12.32
CA VAL A 6 -7.36 18.85 -11.57
C VAL A 6 -8.53 17.90 -11.35
N ILE A 7 -8.42 16.65 -11.82
CA ILE A 7 -9.45 15.63 -11.73
C ILE A 7 -9.13 14.70 -10.55
N GLY A 8 -9.92 14.79 -9.49
CA GLY A 8 -9.78 14.01 -8.25
C GLY A 8 -9.13 14.78 -7.12
N GLY A 9 -9.82 14.84 -5.98
CA GLY A 9 -9.40 15.51 -4.75
C GLY A 9 -8.68 14.58 -3.75
N GLY A 10 -7.91 13.59 -4.24
CA GLY A 10 -7.01 12.76 -3.43
C GLY A 10 -5.68 13.46 -3.13
N ALA A 11 -4.73 12.75 -2.52
CA ALA A 11 -3.41 13.31 -2.14
C ALA A 11 -2.69 14.00 -3.31
N ALA A 12 -2.62 13.33 -4.47
CA ALA A 12 -1.96 13.88 -5.66
C ALA A 12 -2.68 15.12 -6.19
N GLY A 13 -4.02 15.08 -6.28
CA GLY A 13 -4.81 16.20 -6.79
C GLY A 13 -4.82 17.39 -5.84
N LEU A 14 -4.90 17.16 -4.53
CA LEU A 14 -4.79 18.22 -3.52
C LEU A 14 -3.45 18.96 -3.62
N MET A 15 -2.35 18.19 -3.73
CA MET A 15 -1.02 18.78 -3.91
C MET A 15 -0.92 19.55 -5.23
N ALA A 16 -1.35 18.95 -6.34
CA ALA A 16 -1.31 19.61 -7.65
C ALA A 16 -2.12 20.93 -7.66
N ALA A 17 -3.30 20.92 -7.06
CA ALA A 17 -4.16 22.10 -6.98
C ALA A 17 -3.55 23.21 -6.11
N VAL A 18 -3.03 22.87 -4.92
CA VAL A 18 -2.39 23.83 -4.01
C VAL A 18 -1.16 24.46 -4.66
N ILE A 19 -0.29 23.64 -5.26
CA ILE A 19 0.96 24.15 -5.86
C ILE A 19 0.66 24.99 -7.12
N ALA A 20 -0.19 24.51 -8.02
CA ALA A 20 -0.54 25.31 -9.21
C ALA A 20 -1.20 26.66 -8.83
N GLY A 21 -2.07 26.67 -7.82
CA GLY A 21 -2.67 27.92 -7.30
C GLY A 21 -1.64 28.84 -6.67
N ARG A 22 -0.71 28.29 -5.85
CA ARG A 22 0.40 29.05 -5.25
C ARG A 22 1.27 29.73 -6.31
N GLU A 23 1.52 29.05 -7.42
CA GLU A 23 2.32 29.55 -8.54
C GLU A 23 1.48 30.41 -9.53
N GLY A 24 0.29 30.87 -9.12
CA GLY A 24 -0.51 31.85 -9.86
C GLY A 24 -1.37 31.31 -11.01
N ALA A 25 -1.58 30.01 -11.11
CA ALA A 25 -2.55 29.46 -12.06
C ALA A 25 -4.00 29.66 -11.58
N LYS A 26 -4.96 29.75 -12.51
CA LYS A 26 -6.39 29.62 -12.22
C LYS A 26 -6.73 28.14 -12.16
N VAL A 27 -6.97 27.60 -10.97
CA VAL A 27 -7.16 26.17 -10.74
C VAL A 27 -8.61 25.84 -10.44
N THR A 28 -9.16 24.84 -11.15
CA THR A 28 -10.44 24.21 -10.83
C THR A 28 -10.16 22.74 -10.45
N LEU A 29 -10.56 22.33 -9.25
CA LEU A 29 -10.48 20.95 -8.80
C LEU A 29 -11.87 20.31 -8.85
N LEU A 30 -11.99 19.20 -9.58
CA LEU A 30 -13.24 18.46 -9.76
C LEU A 30 -13.13 17.12 -8.98
N GLU A 31 -13.97 16.98 -7.96
CA GLU A 31 -14.06 15.76 -7.13
C GLU A 31 -15.47 15.17 -7.26
N LYS A 32 -15.55 13.88 -7.59
CA LYS A 32 -16.85 13.20 -7.73
C LYS A 32 -17.55 12.88 -6.41
N MET A 33 -16.81 12.89 -5.32
CA MET A 33 -17.34 12.62 -3.99
C MET A 33 -17.79 13.91 -3.31
N ASN A 34 -18.55 13.79 -2.23
CA ASN A 34 -19.08 14.92 -1.46
C ASN A 34 -18.07 15.65 -0.57
N TYR A 35 -16.81 15.17 -0.54
CA TYR A 35 -15.66 15.87 0.06
C TYR A 35 -14.34 15.30 -0.46
N VAL A 36 -13.27 16.10 -0.42
CA VAL A 36 -11.91 15.72 -0.84
C VAL A 36 -11.20 14.88 0.22
N GLY A 37 -10.16 14.16 -0.16
CA GLY A 37 -9.29 13.42 0.75
C GLY A 37 -9.89 12.16 1.37
N LYS A 38 -10.98 11.60 0.82
CA LYS A 38 -11.66 10.42 1.39
C LYS A 38 -10.73 9.25 1.63
N LYS A 39 -9.96 8.84 0.61
CA LYS A 39 -9.05 7.70 0.73
C LYS A 39 -7.90 8.01 1.69
N MET A 40 -7.35 9.22 1.65
CA MET A 40 -6.33 9.69 2.60
C MET A 40 -6.85 9.59 4.04
N GLY A 41 -8.12 9.93 4.28
CA GLY A 41 -8.80 9.88 5.56
C GLY A 41 -8.88 8.52 6.22
N ILE A 42 -8.85 7.41 5.46
CA ILE A 42 -8.90 6.04 6.00
C ILE A 42 -7.52 5.43 6.21
N THR A 43 -6.44 6.03 5.67
CA THR A 43 -5.09 5.52 5.83
C THR A 43 -4.63 5.59 7.29
N GLY A 44 -3.71 4.70 7.69
CA GLY A 44 -3.20 4.66 9.04
C GLY A 44 -4.28 4.47 10.12
N LYS A 45 -5.38 3.76 9.81
CA LYS A 45 -6.54 3.55 10.69
C LYS A 45 -7.25 4.87 11.06
N GLY A 46 -7.43 5.74 10.09
CA GLY A 46 -8.10 7.04 10.29
C GLY A 46 -7.19 8.17 10.76
N ARG A 47 -5.89 7.92 10.91
CA ARG A 47 -4.91 8.93 11.36
C ARG A 47 -4.18 9.64 10.24
N CYS A 48 -4.19 9.10 9.02
CA CYS A 48 -3.39 9.51 7.86
C CYS A 48 -1.89 9.32 8.07
N ASN A 49 -1.32 8.23 7.56
CA ASN A 49 0.13 8.06 7.49
C ASN A 49 0.68 8.89 6.32
N ILE A 50 1.03 10.16 6.60
CA ILE A 50 1.32 11.20 5.60
C ILE A 50 2.50 10.82 4.71
N THR A 51 3.59 10.38 5.31
CA THR A 51 4.85 10.01 4.66
C THR A 51 5.68 9.09 5.55
N ASN A 52 6.94 8.88 5.19
CA ASN A 52 7.95 8.22 6.00
C ASN A 52 9.14 9.16 6.20
N ALA A 53 9.81 9.07 7.34
CA ALA A 53 10.99 9.87 7.67
C ALA A 53 12.31 9.22 7.23
N CYS A 54 12.27 8.25 6.32
CA CYS A 54 13.45 7.59 5.77
C CYS A 54 14.07 8.40 4.62
N ASP A 55 15.28 8.02 4.22
CA ASP A 55 15.97 8.62 3.07
C ASP A 55 15.28 8.29 1.75
N MET A 56 15.46 9.14 0.73
CA MET A 56 14.87 8.94 -0.61
C MET A 56 15.24 7.59 -1.25
N SER A 57 16.45 7.07 -1.01
CA SER A 57 16.85 5.75 -1.48
C SER A 57 15.96 4.62 -0.96
N ASP A 58 15.43 4.76 0.26
CA ASP A 58 14.53 3.79 0.86
C ASP A 58 13.09 3.93 0.33
N PHE A 59 12.67 5.12 -0.09
CA PHE A 59 11.40 5.28 -0.82
C PHE A 59 11.41 4.45 -2.10
N ILE A 60 12.50 4.49 -2.88
CA ILE A 60 12.62 3.69 -4.11
C ILE A 60 12.61 2.18 -3.81
N LYS A 61 13.34 1.72 -2.79
CA LYS A 61 13.36 0.30 -2.37
C LYS A 61 11.98 -0.17 -1.91
N ASN A 62 11.22 0.71 -1.26
CA ASN A 62 9.86 0.41 -0.77
C ASN A 62 8.77 0.67 -1.81
N THR A 63 9.14 0.99 -3.06
CA THR A 63 8.24 1.12 -4.21
C THR A 63 8.55 0.03 -5.25
N PRO A 64 8.17 -1.24 -5.01
CA PRO A 64 8.47 -2.35 -5.93
C PRO A 64 7.71 -2.25 -7.25
N GLY A 65 6.64 -1.46 -7.30
CA GLY A 65 5.88 -1.15 -8.51
C GLY A 65 6.45 0.07 -9.23
N ASN A 66 7.48 -0.13 -10.06
CA ASN A 66 8.08 0.90 -10.91
C ASN A 66 8.71 2.11 -10.19
N GLY A 67 9.20 1.94 -8.96
CA GLY A 67 9.76 3.03 -8.14
C GLY A 67 10.83 3.88 -8.83
N LYS A 68 11.57 3.32 -9.78
CA LYS A 68 12.58 4.07 -10.56
C LYS A 68 11.99 5.25 -11.35
N PHE A 69 10.72 5.19 -11.71
CA PHE A 69 10.03 6.30 -12.39
C PHE A 69 9.95 7.54 -11.49
N LEU A 70 9.97 7.37 -10.18
CA LEU A 70 9.78 8.43 -9.19
C LEU A 70 11.06 9.19 -8.83
N TYR A 71 12.25 8.79 -9.33
CA TYR A 71 13.49 9.47 -8.97
C TYR A 71 13.41 10.99 -9.15
N GLY A 72 12.98 11.45 -10.34
CA GLY A 72 12.86 12.88 -10.61
C GLY A 72 11.80 13.58 -9.76
N ALA A 73 10.71 12.90 -9.42
CA ALA A 73 9.68 13.46 -8.57
C ALA A 73 10.15 13.59 -7.11
N TYR A 74 10.83 12.57 -6.59
CA TYR A 74 11.37 12.59 -5.22
C TYR A 74 12.56 13.55 -5.05
N GLU A 75 13.36 13.78 -6.10
CA GLU A 75 14.43 14.77 -6.08
C GLU A 75 13.90 16.20 -6.00
N ARG A 76 12.75 16.47 -6.64
CA ARG A 76 12.13 17.80 -6.68
C ARG A 76 11.21 18.10 -5.52
N PHE A 77 10.65 17.09 -4.88
CA PHE A 77 9.77 17.24 -3.73
C PHE A 77 9.88 16.02 -2.79
N THR A 78 10.70 16.19 -1.78
CA THR A 78 11.03 15.18 -0.78
C THR A 78 9.96 15.07 0.31
N ASN A 79 10.12 14.10 1.20
CA ASN A 79 9.33 14.01 2.44
C ASN A 79 9.57 15.21 3.36
N GLU A 80 10.79 15.76 3.39
CA GLU A 80 11.12 16.94 4.18
C GLU A 80 10.40 18.18 3.64
N ASP A 81 10.38 18.37 2.30
CA ASP A 81 9.63 19.46 1.66
C ASP A 81 8.13 19.36 1.96
N LEU A 82 7.58 18.14 1.92
CA LEU A 82 6.18 17.91 2.28
C LEU A 82 5.91 18.30 3.73
N LEU A 83 6.76 17.87 4.66
CA LEU A 83 6.60 18.18 6.08
C LEU A 83 6.75 19.69 6.34
N GLN A 84 7.69 20.35 5.68
CA GLN A 84 7.84 21.80 5.78
C GLN A 84 6.59 22.54 5.30
N LEU A 85 6.05 22.15 4.12
CA LEU A 85 4.80 22.75 3.60
C LEU A 85 3.63 22.59 4.57
N LEU A 86 3.51 21.42 5.21
CA LEU A 86 2.44 21.16 6.18
C LEU A 86 2.64 21.91 7.49
N HIS A 87 3.88 22.01 7.98
CA HIS A 87 4.23 22.76 9.19
C HIS A 87 3.98 24.25 8.99
N ASP A 88 4.36 24.82 7.85
CA ASP A 88 4.11 26.23 7.51
C ASP A 88 2.61 26.53 7.44
N ALA A 89 1.79 25.52 7.08
CA ALA A 89 0.34 25.61 7.11
C ALA A 89 -0.28 25.37 8.50
N GLY A 90 0.55 25.12 9.52
CA GLY A 90 0.14 24.94 10.92
C GLY A 90 -0.24 23.51 11.29
N LEU A 91 0.16 22.48 10.51
CA LEU A 91 -0.05 21.08 10.85
C LEU A 91 1.19 20.49 11.53
N GLU A 92 1.12 20.29 12.83
CA GLU A 92 2.12 19.57 13.62
C GLU A 92 2.13 18.08 13.26
N THR A 93 3.32 17.47 13.16
CA THR A 93 3.50 16.06 12.85
C THR A 93 4.37 15.33 13.87
N LYS A 94 4.26 14.02 13.93
CA LYS A 94 5.09 13.13 14.76
C LYS A 94 5.57 11.92 13.99
N VAL A 95 6.77 11.43 14.34
CA VAL A 95 7.35 10.21 13.77
C VAL A 95 7.13 9.04 14.73
N GLU A 96 6.61 7.95 14.22
CA GLU A 96 6.42 6.70 14.95
C GLU A 96 7.38 5.61 14.47
N ARG A 97 7.34 4.46 15.15
CA ARG A 97 8.16 3.28 14.82
C ARG A 97 8.10 2.96 13.32
N GLY A 98 9.26 2.71 12.72
CA GLY A 98 9.40 2.43 11.28
C GLY A 98 9.38 3.69 10.41
N GLY A 99 9.65 4.86 10.98
CA GLY A 99 9.72 6.12 10.26
C GLY A 99 8.36 6.67 9.80
N ARG A 100 7.25 6.08 10.22
CA ARG A 100 5.91 6.51 9.80
C ARG A 100 5.56 7.88 10.39
N VAL A 101 5.12 8.79 9.54
CA VAL A 101 4.77 10.15 9.94
C VAL A 101 3.26 10.33 9.98
N PHE A 102 2.76 10.83 11.11
CA PHE A 102 1.34 11.10 11.36
C PHE A 102 1.14 12.56 11.81
N PRO A 103 -0.06 13.14 11.65
CA PRO A 103 -0.38 14.39 12.34
C PRO A 103 -0.27 14.17 13.85
N ALA A 104 0.21 15.17 14.59
CA ALA A 104 0.37 15.10 16.04
C ALA A 104 -0.96 14.81 16.76
N SER A 105 -2.07 15.26 16.19
CA SER A 105 -3.43 15.05 16.67
C SER A 105 -3.99 13.64 16.46
N ASP A 106 -3.28 12.76 15.70
CA ASP A 106 -3.80 11.46 15.26
C ASP A 106 -5.10 11.53 14.43
N SER A 107 -5.38 12.66 13.80
CA SER A 107 -6.59 12.89 13.02
C SER A 107 -6.30 13.17 11.55
N ALA A 108 -6.74 12.28 10.67
CA ALA A 108 -6.68 12.50 9.21
C ALA A 108 -7.50 13.74 8.77
N LEU A 109 -8.47 14.14 9.57
CA LEU A 109 -9.29 15.33 9.32
C LEU A 109 -8.44 16.60 9.32
N ASP A 110 -7.43 16.69 10.20
CA ASP A 110 -6.57 17.86 10.28
C ASP A 110 -5.68 17.98 9.03
N VAL A 111 -5.18 16.86 8.51
CA VAL A 111 -4.44 16.85 7.23
C VAL A 111 -5.33 17.36 6.10
N ARG A 112 -6.57 16.85 6.00
CA ARG A 112 -7.54 17.30 5.00
C ARG A 112 -7.83 18.81 5.15
N ASN A 113 -8.12 19.25 6.36
CA ASN A 113 -8.45 20.65 6.64
C ASN A 113 -7.29 21.59 6.30
N THR A 114 -6.05 21.16 6.51
CA THR A 114 -4.85 21.91 6.12
C THR A 114 -4.81 22.11 4.60
N PHE A 115 -5.02 21.06 3.80
CA PHE A 115 -5.12 21.23 2.34
C PHE A 115 -6.29 22.11 1.92
N MET A 116 -7.46 22.00 2.56
CA MET A 116 -8.61 22.87 2.30
C MET A 116 -8.29 24.35 2.58
N LYS A 117 -7.58 24.64 3.69
CA LYS A 117 -7.12 26.01 3.99
C LYS A 117 -6.16 26.53 2.93
N LEU A 118 -5.19 25.71 2.51
CA LEU A 118 -4.22 26.07 1.46
C LEU A 118 -4.93 26.33 0.12
N MET A 119 -5.85 25.46 -0.32
CA MET A 119 -6.61 25.67 -1.53
C MET A 119 -7.42 26.96 -1.49
N LYS A 120 -8.10 27.24 -0.37
CA LYS A 120 -8.83 28.49 -0.20
C LYS A 120 -7.90 29.70 -0.25
N HIS A 121 -6.73 29.64 0.40
CA HIS A 121 -5.74 30.70 0.41
C HIS A 121 -5.23 31.04 -0.99
N TYR A 122 -4.99 30.03 -1.82
CA TYR A 122 -4.49 30.19 -3.18
C TYR A 122 -5.60 30.29 -4.25
N GLY A 123 -6.85 30.44 -3.84
CA GLY A 123 -7.97 30.70 -4.76
C GLY A 123 -8.32 29.53 -5.66
N VAL A 124 -8.12 28.30 -5.23
CA VAL A 124 -8.54 27.09 -5.94
C VAL A 124 -10.07 26.97 -5.89
N ASP A 125 -10.70 26.86 -7.06
CA ASP A 125 -12.14 26.61 -7.20
C ASP A 125 -12.42 25.10 -7.10
N VAL A 126 -13.16 24.69 -6.05
CA VAL A 126 -13.39 23.27 -5.72
C VAL A 126 -14.85 22.91 -5.99
N HIS A 127 -15.08 21.99 -6.92
CA HIS A 127 -16.38 21.44 -7.25
C HIS A 127 -16.48 20.01 -6.75
N LEU A 128 -17.42 19.76 -5.85
CA LEU A 128 -17.72 18.45 -5.28
C LEU A 128 -18.91 17.82 -6.03
N GLU A 129 -19.01 16.49 -5.95
CA GLU A 129 -20.06 15.72 -6.66
C GLU A 129 -20.08 16.03 -8.17
N GLU A 130 -18.86 16.22 -8.72
CA GLU A 130 -18.64 16.62 -10.11
C GLU A 130 -17.73 15.61 -10.85
N PRO A 131 -18.26 14.46 -11.29
CA PRO A 131 -17.50 13.46 -12.01
C PRO A 131 -17.18 13.90 -13.42
N VAL A 132 -15.89 13.87 -13.81
CA VAL A 132 -15.47 14.12 -15.18
C VAL A 132 -15.77 12.89 -16.05
N LYS A 133 -16.37 13.13 -17.22
CA LYS A 133 -16.80 12.09 -18.18
C LYS A 133 -15.90 11.98 -19.39
N LYS A 134 -15.30 13.10 -19.82
CA LYS A 134 -14.54 13.15 -21.06
C LYS A 134 -13.41 14.17 -20.97
N LEU A 135 -12.27 13.84 -21.58
CA LEU A 135 -11.21 14.79 -21.91
C LEU A 135 -11.50 15.43 -23.28
N LEU A 136 -11.27 16.72 -23.39
CA LEU A 136 -11.27 17.42 -24.66
C LEU A 136 -9.84 17.55 -25.15
N VAL A 137 -9.58 17.04 -26.34
CA VAL A 137 -8.28 17.10 -27.03
C VAL A 137 -8.51 17.59 -28.45
N ASP A 138 -7.72 18.56 -28.86
CA ASP A 138 -7.71 19.11 -30.20
C ASP A 138 -6.27 19.12 -30.71
N ASP A 139 -6.02 18.52 -31.85
CA ASP A 139 -4.69 18.36 -32.49
C ASP A 139 -3.58 17.91 -31.51
N GLY A 140 -3.88 16.90 -30.69
CA GLY A 140 -2.93 16.34 -29.72
C GLY A 140 -2.66 17.21 -28.49
N VAL A 141 -3.43 18.28 -28.27
CA VAL A 141 -3.33 19.17 -27.11
C VAL A 141 -4.62 19.10 -26.30
N VAL A 142 -4.50 18.97 -24.97
CA VAL A 142 -5.69 19.02 -24.11
C VAL A 142 -6.26 20.43 -24.09
N THR A 143 -7.59 20.55 -24.20
CA THR A 143 -8.30 21.85 -24.23
C THR A 143 -9.34 21.97 -23.10
N GLY A 144 -9.57 20.91 -22.35
CA GLY A 144 -10.47 20.91 -21.21
C GLY A 144 -11.06 19.55 -20.86
N VAL A 145 -12.14 19.60 -20.09
CA VAL A 145 -12.88 18.39 -19.65
C VAL A 145 -14.39 18.65 -19.70
N VAL A 146 -15.17 17.57 -19.78
CA VAL A 146 -16.65 17.61 -19.74
C VAL A 146 -17.15 16.83 -18.54
N THR A 147 -18.08 17.43 -17.82
CA THR A 147 -18.87 16.80 -16.77
C THR A 147 -20.34 16.69 -17.20
N ASP A 148 -21.21 16.20 -16.32
CA ASP A 148 -22.66 16.21 -16.54
C ASP A 148 -23.25 17.63 -16.40
N ARG A 149 -22.52 18.57 -15.77
CA ARG A 149 -23.01 19.94 -15.50
C ARG A 149 -22.54 20.92 -16.54
N GLU A 150 -21.22 20.92 -16.84
CA GLU A 150 -20.65 21.91 -17.77
C GLU A 150 -19.32 21.41 -18.41
N THR A 151 -18.80 22.25 -19.29
CA THR A 151 -17.51 22.07 -19.94
C THR A 151 -16.50 23.05 -19.34
N TYR A 152 -15.40 22.51 -18.80
CA TYR A 152 -14.30 23.29 -18.25
C TYR A 152 -13.16 23.38 -19.26
N HIS A 153 -12.94 24.57 -19.82
CA HIS A 153 -11.80 24.83 -20.71
C HIS A 153 -10.53 25.01 -19.90
N ALA A 154 -9.45 24.34 -20.29
CA ALA A 154 -8.18 24.34 -19.59
C ALA A 154 -6.99 24.34 -20.56
N ASP A 155 -5.88 24.94 -20.12
CA ASP A 155 -4.60 24.92 -20.80
C ASP A 155 -3.75 23.71 -20.35
N ALA A 156 -4.13 23.12 -19.19
CA ALA A 156 -3.57 21.86 -18.69
C ALA A 156 -4.59 21.10 -17.83
N VAL A 157 -4.50 19.76 -17.87
CA VAL A 157 -5.36 18.86 -17.09
C VAL A 157 -4.49 17.85 -16.35
N VAL A 158 -4.74 17.68 -15.05
CA VAL A 158 -4.07 16.66 -14.20
C VAL A 158 -5.06 15.56 -13.86
N ILE A 159 -4.79 14.31 -14.28
CA ILE A 159 -5.53 13.13 -13.86
C ILE A 159 -4.92 12.64 -12.53
N ALA A 160 -5.67 12.79 -11.44
CA ALA A 160 -5.27 12.42 -10.07
C ALA A 160 -6.35 11.61 -9.35
N THR A 161 -7.06 10.77 -10.09
CA THR A 161 -8.27 10.04 -9.65
C THR A 161 -7.99 8.83 -8.76
N GLY A 162 -6.72 8.51 -8.52
CA GLY A 162 -6.32 7.31 -7.80
C GLY A 162 -6.53 6.02 -8.61
N GLY A 163 -6.47 4.88 -7.93
CA GLY A 163 -6.60 3.56 -8.51
C GLY A 163 -8.03 3.01 -8.51
N LYS A 164 -8.16 1.71 -8.15
CA LYS A 164 -9.43 0.97 -8.10
C LYS A 164 -9.69 0.32 -6.73
N SER A 165 -8.79 0.53 -5.77
CA SER A 165 -8.93 0.04 -4.40
C SER A 165 -9.79 0.98 -3.55
N TYR A 166 -10.57 0.41 -2.60
CA TYR A 166 -11.54 1.15 -1.78
C TYR A 166 -12.52 2.01 -2.59
N PRO A 167 -13.34 1.42 -3.47
CA PRO A 167 -14.20 2.18 -4.40
C PRO A 167 -15.19 3.13 -3.69
N ALA A 168 -15.59 2.83 -2.46
CA ALA A 168 -16.41 3.72 -1.64
C ALA A 168 -15.75 5.09 -1.33
N THR A 169 -14.43 5.20 -1.51
CA THR A 169 -13.69 6.46 -1.36
C THR A 169 -13.58 7.28 -2.65
N GLY A 170 -14.15 6.79 -3.75
CA GLY A 170 -14.09 7.42 -5.06
C GLY A 170 -13.07 6.80 -6.03
N SER A 171 -12.22 5.87 -5.59
CA SER A 171 -11.24 5.18 -6.45
C SER A 171 -11.90 4.04 -7.23
N THR A 172 -12.58 4.34 -8.33
CA THR A 172 -13.34 3.39 -9.16
C THR A 172 -12.72 3.12 -10.52
N GLY A 173 -11.56 3.76 -10.81
CA GLY A 173 -10.83 3.58 -12.07
C GLY A 173 -11.25 4.55 -13.17
N ASP A 174 -11.92 5.66 -12.86
CA ASP A 174 -12.39 6.65 -13.85
C ASP A 174 -11.22 7.22 -14.64
N GLY A 175 -10.08 7.48 -14.02
CA GLY A 175 -8.90 8.00 -14.70
C GLY A 175 -8.34 7.04 -15.76
N TYR A 176 -8.54 5.73 -15.59
CA TYR A 176 -8.15 4.75 -16.60
C TYR A 176 -9.04 4.89 -17.86
N MET A 177 -10.33 5.11 -17.66
CA MET A 177 -11.25 5.34 -18.79
C MET A 177 -10.93 6.66 -19.49
N LEU A 178 -10.70 7.72 -18.74
CA LEU A 178 -10.35 9.04 -19.30
C LEU A 178 -9.05 8.96 -20.10
N ALA A 179 -8.00 8.33 -19.57
CA ALA A 179 -6.73 8.18 -20.27
C ALA A 179 -6.85 7.28 -21.52
N ALA A 180 -7.63 6.22 -21.46
CA ALA A 180 -7.87 5.35 -22.62
C ALA A 180 -8.61 6.06 -23.75
N GLN A 181 -9.53 7.00 -23.46
CA GLN A 181 -10.21 7.82 -24.47
C GLN A 181 -9.25 8.58 -25.36
N VAL A 182 -8.07 8.94 -24.85
CA VAL A 182 -7.06 9.72 -25.59
C VAL A 182 -5.84 8.88 -25.97
N GLY A 183 -6.00 7.56 -26.00
CA GLY A 183 -5.02 6.63 -26.56
C GLY A 183 -4.00 6.06 -25.57
N HIS A 184 -4.07 6.40 -24.30
CA HIS A 184 -3.18 5.82 -23.29
C HIS A 184 -3.47 4.34 -23.04
N LYS A 185 -2.41 3.56 -22.91
CA LYS A 185 -2.48 2.15 -22.53
C LYS A 185 -2.64 2.01 -21.02
N ILE A 186 -3.61 1.20 -20.61
CA ILE A 186 -3.78 0.79 -19.22
C ILE A 186 -3.14 -0.57 -19.03
N THR A 187 -2.23 -0.68 -18.06
CA THR A 187 -1.61 -1.94 -17.68
C THR A 187 -2.58 -2.80 -16.86
N ASP A 188 -2.23 -4.06 -16.65
CA ASP A 188 -3.08 -5.01 -15.92
C ASP A 188 -3.35 -4.52 -14.47
N ILE A 189 -4.62 -4.25 -14.17
CA ILE A 189 -5.07 -3.76 -12.86
C ILE A 189 -5.23 -4.94 -11.91
N ARG A 190 -4.56 -4.88 -10.77
CA ARG A 190 -4.51 -5.96 -9.80
C ARG A 190 -4.40 -5.46 -8.36
N PRO A 191 -4.73 -6.31 -7.37
CA PRO A 191 -4.55 -5.95 -5.97
C PRO A 191 -3.05 -5.88 -5.63
N SER A 192 -2.69 -4.88 -4.82
CA SER A 192 -1.42 -4.80 -4.09
C SER A 192 -1.70 -4.44 -2.64
N LEU A 193 -0.89 -4.98 -1.71
CA LEU A 193 -1.12 -4.85 -0.28
C LEU A 193 -2.50 -5.39 0.13
N VAL A 194 -2.73 -6.65 -0.15
CA VAL A 194 -4.01 -7.33 0.02
C VAL A 194 -3.83 -8.60 0.87
N PRO A 195 -4.83 -9.05 1.65
CA PRO A 195 -4.77 -10.33 2.34
C PRO A 195 -4.60 -11.51 1.38
N ILE A 196 -3.94 -12.57 1.86
CA ILE A 196 -3.71 -13.80 1.12
C ILE A 196 -4.74 -14.84 1.55
N VAL A 197 -5.41 -15.45 0.58
CA VAL A 197 -6.32 -16.59 0.77
C VAL A 197 -5.49 -17.88 0.74
N THR A 198 -5.70 -18.77 1.70
CA THR A 198 -5.00 -20.04 1.81
C THR A 198 -5.93 -21.24 1.61
N GLU A 199 -5.35 -22.43 1.33
CA GLU A 199 -6.13 -23.64 1.13
C GLU A 199 -6.53 -24.31 2.43
N GLU A 200 -5.73 -24.13 3.48
CA GLU A 200 -5.89 -24.79 4.79
C GLU A 200 -7.15 -24.31 5.51
N SER A 201 -8.01 -25.26 5.85
CA SER A 201 -9.29 -24.97 6.54
C SER A 201 -9.12 -24.52 7.98
N TRP A 202 -8.06 -24.96 8.67
CA TRP A 202 -7.81 -24.66 10.06
C TRP A 202 -7.49 -23.19 10.37
N VAL A 203 -7.18 -22.38 9.35
CA VAL A 203 -7.00 -20.93 9.54
C VAL A 203 -8.21 -20.24 10.15
N LYS A 204 -9.43 -20.80 9.92
CA LYS A 204 -10.69 -20.31 10.49
C LYS A 204 -10.69 -20.39 12.01
N ASP A 205 -10.13 -21.47 12.55
CA ASP A 205 -10.08 -21.73 14.00
C ASP A 205 -9.13 -20.76 14.72
N LEU A 206 -8.21 -20.15 13.94
CA LEU A 206 -7.28 -19.13 14.41
C LEU A 206 -7.73 -17.69 14.08
N MET A 207 -8.92 -17.49 13.51
CA MET A 207 -9.41 -16.16 13.13
C MET A 207 -9.28 -15.15 14.28
N GLY A 208 -8.66 -13.97 13.97
CA GLY A 208 -8.40 -12.91 14.94
C GLY A 208 -7.12 -13.11 15.78
N LEU A 209 -6.45 -14.26 15.69
CA LEU A 209 -5.16 -14.44 16.35
C LEU A 209 -4.09 -13.64 15.63
N SER A 210 -3.52 -12.66 16.33
CA SER A 210 -2.38 -11.87 15.86
C SER A 210 -1.09 -12.46 16.36
N LEU A 211 -0.12 -12.60 15.46
CA LEU A 211 1.25 -13.03 15.77
C LEU A 211 2.19 -11.84 15.63
N ARG A 212 3.08 -11.70 16.61
CA ARG A 212 4.12 -10.68 16.63
C ARG A 212 5.50 -11.32 16.58
N ASN A 213 6.46 -10.59 15.99
CA ASN A 213 7.84 -11.04 15.90
C ASN A 213 7.98 -12.42 15.22
N VAL A 214 7.24 -12.64 14.15
CA VAL A 214 7.33 -13.81 13.29
C VAL A 214 8.00 -13.47 11.97
N GLU A 215 8.55 -14.46 11.29
CA GLU A 215 9.01 -14.31 9.91
C GLU A 215 8.09 -15.10 8.99
N LEU A 216 7.64 -14.49 7.90
CA LEU A 216 6.84 -15.13 6.86
C LEU A 216 7.66 -15.17 5.57
N SER A 217 7.81 -16.36 5.01
CA SER A 217 8.49 -16.59 3.73
C SER A 217 7.50 -16.99 2.65
N VAL A 218 7.66 -16.46 1.44
CA VAL A 218 6.96 -16.90 0.21
C VAL A 218 7.87 -17.87 -0.51
N VAL A 219 7.40 -19.09 -0.73
CA VAL A 219 8.17 -20.19 -1.33
C VAL A 219 7.55 -20.61 -2.65
N ALA A 220 8.34 -20.73 -3.69
CA ALA A 220 7.93 -21.26 -4.98
C ALA A 220 9.10 -22.01 -5.63
N LYS A 221 8.81 -23.16 -6.27
CA LYS A 221 9.85 -24.04 -6.87
C LYS A 221 10.95 -24.39 -5.85
N ASN A 222 10.56 -24.71 -4.62
CA ASN A 222 11.44 -25.08 -3.51
C ASN A 222 12.49 -23.98 -3.16
N LYS A 223 12.21 -22.70 -3.47
CA LYS A 223 13.09 -21.59 -3.15
C LYS A 223 12.30 -20.47 -2.49
N VAL A 224 12.90 -19.85 -1.48
CA VAL A 224 12.38 -18.62 -0.89
C VAL A 224 12.49 -17.51 -1.92
N GLN A 225 11.36 -16.90 -2.26
CA GLN A 225 11.25 -15.79 -3.21
C GLN A 225 11.30 -14.43 -2.52
N ALA A 226 10.74 -14.35 -1.33
CA ALA A 226 10.77 -13.18 -0.46
C ALA A 226 10.47 -13.61 0.97
N LYS A 227 10.96 -12.84 1.95
CA LYS A 227 10.64 -13.02 3.34
C LYS A 227 10.56 -11.69 4.09
N MET A 228 9.73 -11.62 5.12
CA MET A 228 9.60 -10.44 5.96
C MET A 228 9.39 -10.83 7.42
N PHE A 229 10.00 -10.05 8.31
CA PHE A 229 9.82 -10.15 9.75
C PHE A 229 8.84 -9.09 10.23
N GLY A 230 7.92 -9.45 11.15
CA GLY A 230 6.98 -8.50 11.74
C GLY A 230 5.73 -9.13 12.31
N GLU A 231 4.59 -8.52 12.02
CA GLU A 231 3.28 -8.90 12.55
C GLU A 231 2.37 -9.42 11.44
N MET A 232 1.60 -10.46 11.76
CA MET A 232 0.54 -11.01 10.91
C MET A 232 -0.68 -11.40 11.75
N MET A 233 -1.80 -11.68 11.10
CA MET A 233 -3.04 -12.11 11.73
C MET A 233 -3.74 -13.15 10.86
N PHE A 234 -4.34 -14.17 11.49
CA PHE A 234 -5.22 -15.12 10.83
C PHE A 234 -6.62 -14.55 10.63
N THR A 235 -7.23 -14.92 9.51
CA THR A 235 -8.62 -14.58 9.15
C THR A 235 -9.40 -15.87 8.87
N HIS A 236 -10.70 -15.75 8.60
CA HIS A 236 -11.52 -16.91 8.24
C HIS A 236 -11.20 -17.51 6.84
N PHE A 237 -10.42 -16.80 6.03
CA PHE A 237 -10.06 -17.22 4.66
C PHE A 237 -8.55 -17.41 4.44
N GLY A 238 -7.72 -17.10 5.41
CA GLY A 238 -6.26 -17.13 5.25
C GLY A 238 -5.57 -16.18 6.23
N ILE A 239 -4.68 -15.34 5.72
CA ILE A 239 -3.83 -14.47 6.54
C ILE A 239 -3.82 -13.01 6.06
N THR A 240 -3.56 -12.09 6.98
CA THR A 240 -3.41 -10.65 6.76
C THR A 240 -2.38 -10.05 7.73
N GLY A 241 -2.25 -8.75 7.74
CA GLY A 241 -1.32 -8.00 8.60
C GLY A 241 -0.12 -7.45 7.83
N PRO A 242 0.70 -6.60 8.45
CA PRO A 242 1.69 -5.79 7.74
C PRO A 242 2.63 -6.56 6.82
N ILE A 243 3.22 -7.68 7.31
CA ILE A 243 4.15 -8.48 6.49
C ILE A 243 3.42 -9.25 5.38
N VAL A 244 2.20 -9.70 5.62
CA VAL A 244 1.38 -10.42 4.63
C VAL A 244 0.99 -9.48 3.49
N LEU A 245 0.52 -8.28 3.82
CA LEU A 245 0.15 -7.26 2.85
C LEU A 245 1.34 -6.90 1.94
N SER A 246 2.52 -6.71 2.51
CA SER A 246 3.72 -6.43 1.73
C SER A 246 4.13 -7.60 0.84
N LEU A 247 4.11 -8.84 1.37
CA LEU A 247 4.46 -10.04 0.61
C LEU A 247 3.42 -10.40 -0.47
N SER A 248 2.18 -9.93 -0.35
CA SER A 248 1.13 -10.15 -1.36
C SER A 248 1.52 -9.60 -2.74
N HIS A 249 2.33 -8.54 -2.80
CA HIS A 249 2.91 -8.05 -4.05
C HIS A 249 3.75 -9.12 -4.75
N THR A 250 4.64 -9.80 -4.00
CA THR A 250 5.45 -10.91 -4.53
C THR A 250 4.57 -12.08 -4.96
N VAL A 251 3.58 -12.46 -4.15
CA VAL A 251 2.61 -13.52 -4.47
C VAL A 251 1.89 -13.19 -5.77
N GLY A 252 1.34 -11.99 -5.92
CA GLY A 252 0.66 -11.54 -7.14
C GLY A 252 1.58 -11.56 -8.38
N LYS A 253 2.86 -11.21 -8.21
CA LYS A 253 3.87 -11.32 -9.28
C LYS A 253 4.16 -12.76 -9.67
N LEU A 254 4.22 -13.68 -8.69
CA LEU A 254 4.45 -15.10 -8.94
C LEU A 254 3.26 -15.76 -9.64
N MET A 255 2.03 -15.48 -9.19
CA MET A 255 0.81 -16.04 -9.78
C MET A 255 0.67 -15.79 -11.30
N ARG A 256 1.32 -14.74 -11.83
CA ARG A 256 1.32 -14.43 -13.26
C ARG A 256 2.40 -15.14 -14.06
N LYS A 257 3.36 -15.78 -13.40
CA LYS A 257 4.40 -16.53 -14.10
C LYS A 257 3.85 -17.84 -14.61
N LYS A 258 4.01 -18.10 -15.91
CA LYS A 258 3.70 -19.41 -16.47
C LYS A 258 4.52 -20.50 -15.77
N ASN A 259 3.89 -21.63 -15.47
CA ASN A 259 4.53 -22.80 -14.85
C ASN A 259 5.17 -22.52 -13.48
N ILE A 260 4.58 -21.64 -12.65
CA ILE A 260 5.10 -21.39 -11.31
C ILE A 260 4.88 -22.58 -10.37
N GLY A 261 3.82 -23.37 -10.60
CA GLY A 261 3.37 -24.42 -9.69
C GLY A 261 2.71 -23.83 -8.42
N THR A 262 2.72 -24.62 -7.37
CA THR A 262 2.18 -24.21 -6.06
C THR A 262 3.05 -23.12 -5.42
N ILE A 263 2.42 -22.10 -4.87
CA ILE A 263 3.08 -21.08 -4.05
C ILE A 263 2.79 -21.41 -2.60
N GLY A 264 3.83 -21.72 -1.85
CA GLY A 264 3.78 -21.96 -0.42
C GLY A 264 4.10 -20.71 0.39
N LEU A 265 3.63 -20.72 1.63
CA LEU A 265 4.03 -19.77 2.66
C LEU A 265 4.62 -20.58 3.82
N ASP A 266 5.68 -20.09 4.43
CA ASP A 266 6.34 -20.72 5.56
C ASP A 266 6.44 -19.70 6.70
N ILE A 267 5.78 -20.02 7.83
CA ILE A 267 5.74 -19.16 9.01
C ILE A 267 6.73 -19.66 10.03
N ASN A 268 7.73 -18.83 10.35
CA ASN A 268 8.63 -19.05 11.48
C ASN A 268 8.11 -18.28 12.70
N LEU A 269 7.62 -19.01 13.70
CA LEU A 269 7.10 -18.44 14.95
C LEU A 269 8.20 -18.04 15.93
N LYS A 270 9.44 -18.50 15.72
CA LYS A 270 10.61 -18.27 16.61
C LYS A 270 11.87 -17.87 15.82
N PRO A 271 11.80 -16.81 14.97
CA PRO A 271 12.90 -16.48 14.06
C PRO A 271 14.18 -16.01 14.75
N ALA A 272 14.11 -15.61 16.02
CA ALA A 272 15.28 -15.22 16.81
C ALA A 272 16.08 -16.41 17.39
N LEU A 273 15.56 -17.63 17.28
CA LEU A 273 16.21 -18.83 17.85
C LEU A 273 16.75 -19.70 16.73
N SER A 274 18.00 -20.17 16.87
CA SER A 274 18.48 -21.27 16.01
C SER A 274 17.77 -22.57 16.38
N PRO A 275 17.73 -23.58 15.48
CA PRO A 275 17.13 -24.89 15.79
C PRO A 275 17.71 -25.52 17.08
N GLU A 276 19.01 -25.38 17.31
CA GLU A 276 19.69 -25.93 18.48
C GLU A 276 19.27 -25.21 19.78
N ILE A 277 19.13 -23.88 19.72
CA ILE A 277 18.68 -23.08 20.87
C ILE A 277 17.22 -23.36 21.17
N LEU A 278 16.39 -23.52 20.14
CA LEU A 278 14.98 -23.87 20.27
C LEU A 278 14.82 -25.26 20.87
N ASP A 279 15.61 -26.27 20.44
CA ASP A 279 15.57 -27.61 20.99
C ASP A 279 15.96 -27.62 22.50
N LYS A 280 17.01 -26.89 22.88
CA LYS A 280 17.39 -26.72 24.31
C LYS A 280 16.28 -26.05 25.13
N ARG A 281 15.58 -25.10 24.55
CA ARG A 281 14.43 -24.42 25.17
C ARG A 281 13.28 -25.41 25.37
N LEU A 282 12.96 -26.22 24.35
CA LEU A 282 11.93 -27.26 24.45
C LEU A 282 12.28 -28.29 25.49
N GLN A 283 13.54 -28.72 25.58
CA GLN A 283 14.00 -29.64 26.64
C GLN A 283 13.71 -29.07 28.03
N LYS A 284 14.13 -27.83 28.28
CA LYS A 284 13.91 -27.16 29.57
C LYS A 284 12.42 -27.04 29.92
N ASP A 285 11.58 -26.67 28.94
CA ASP A 285 10.15 -26.52 29.16
C ASP A 285 9.50 -27.92 29.43
N PHE A 286 9.96 -28.98 28.75
CA PHE A 286 9.47 -30.33 28.91
C PHE A 286 9.90 -30.95 30.27
N ASP A 287 11.09 -30.66 30.73
CA ASP A 287 11.54 -31.07 32.09
C ASP A 287 10.66 -30.43 33.18
N LEU A 288 10.35 -29.12 33.01
CA LEU A 288 9.50 -28.36 33.93
C LEU A 288 8.07 -28.93 34.01
N TYR A 289 7.54 -29.35 32.84
CA TYR A 289 6.16 -29.82 32.71
C TYR A 289 6.04 -31.33 32.48
N SER A 290 7.05 -32.11 32.87
CA SER A 290 7.19 -33.54 32.57
C SER A 290 5.97 -34.42 32.92
N LYS A 291 5.21 -34.06 33.96
CA LYS A 291 4.00 -34.78 34.39
C LYS A 291 2.71 -34.33 33.70
N LYS A 292 2.77 -33.30 32.84
CA LYS A 292 1.59 -32.81 32.10
C LYS A 292 1.45 -33.49 30.74
N GLN A 293 0.25 -33.47 30.19
CA GLN A 293 0.03 -33.78 28.76
C GLN A 293 0.64 -32.67 27.88
N LEU A 294 1.09 -33.03 26.68
CA LEU A 294 1.77 -32.15 25.75
C LEU A 294 0.97 -30.87 25.49
N ILE A 295 -0.34 -30.97 25.25
CA ILE A 295 -1.24 -29.84 25.04
C ILE A 295 -1.24 -28.80 26.16
N ASN A 296 -0.93 -29.23 27.38
CA ASN A 296 -0.89 -28.38 28.57
C ASN A 296 0.51 -27.83 28.90
N GLY A 297 1.56 -28.40 28.32
CA GLY A 297 2.94 -28.03 28.61
C GLY A 297 3.56 -26.99 27.67
N MET A 298 2.85 -26.56 26.63
CA MET A 298 3.37 -25.61 25.64
C MET A 298 2.87 -24.18 25.83
N LYS A 299 2.18 -23.87 26.92
CA LYS A 299 1.50 -22.57 27.15
C LYS A 299 2.46 -21.38 27.26
N ASP A 300 3.68 -21.62 27.73
CA ASP A 300 4.71 -20.57 27.86
C ASP A 300 5.44 -20.31 26.53
N LEU A 301 5.23 -21.18 25.54
CA LEU A 301 5.90 -21.11 24.24
C LEU A 301 5.01 -20.52 23.17
N LEU A 302 3.71 -20.80 23.20
CA LEU A 302 2.75 -20.45 22.16
C LEU A 302 1.43 -19.89 22.71
N PRO A 303 0.74 -19.04 21.93
CA PRO A 303 -0.67 -18.74 22.17
C PRO A 303 -1.50 -20.03 22.25
N SER A 304 -2.40 -20.11 23.22
CA SER A 304 -3.16 -21.35 23.52
C SER A 304 -3.89 -21.92 22.30
N ARG A 305 -4.38 -21.07 21.39
CA ARG A 305 -5.08 -21.51 20.16
C ARG A 305 -4.18 -22.15 19.11
N LEU A 306 -2.86 -21.88 19.15
CA LEU A 306 -1.88 -22.51 18.23
C LEU A 306 -1.40 -23.87 18.70
N ILE A 307 -1.47 -24.15 20.01
CA ILE A 307 -0.88 -25.37 20.58
C ILE A 307 -1.45 -26.65 19.94
N PRO A 308 -2.80 -26.83 19.86
CA PRO A 308 -3.37 -28.02 19.24
C PRO A 308 -2.91 -28.21 17.80
N LEU A 309 -2.90 -27.13 17.03
CA LEU A 309 -2.51 -27.17 15.62
C LEU A 309 -1.03 -27.57 15.43
N ILE A 310 -0.11 -26.98 16.19
CA ILE A 310 1.33 -27.33 16.09
C ILE A 310 1.57 -28.80 16.45
N ILE A 311 0.86 -29.32 17.46
CA ILE A 311 0.95 -30.73 17.86
C ILE A 311 0.40 -31.64 16.74
N GLU A 312 -0.74 -31.27 16.14
CA GLU A 312 -1.35 -32.00 15.00
C GLU A 312 -0.40 -32.00 13.79
N LEU A 313 0.15 -30.84 13.41
CA LEU A 313 1.11 -30.73 12.31
C LEU A 313 2.41 -31.49 12.57
N ALA A 314 2.80 -31.64 13.83
CA ALA A 314 3.93 -32.49 14.22
C ALA A 314 3.61 -33.99 14.22
N GLY A 315 2.32 -34.37 14.03
CA GLY A 315 1.89 -35.78 14.03
C GLY A 315 1.95 -36.47 15.39
N ILE A 316 1.76 -35.71 16.48
CA ILE A 316 1.91 -36.23 17.86
C ILE A 316 0.54 -36.21 18.55
N ASP A 317 0.28 -37.21 19.41
CA ASP A 317 -0.92 -37.24 20.24
C ASP A 317 -0.89 -36.09 21.27
N PRO A 318 -1.87 -35.16 21.24
CA PRO A 318 -1.94 -34.05 22.19
C PRO A 318 -2.10 -34.48 23.66
N GLN A 319 -2.61 -35.68 23.92
CA GLN A 319 -2.78 -36.25 25.25
C GLN A 319 -1.51 -36.99 25.78
N LYS A 320 -0.49 -37.19 24.93
CA LYS A 320 0.74 -37.87 25.29
C LYS A 320 1.43 -37.14 26.43
N PRO A 321 1.83 -37.86 27.51
CA PRO A 321 2.61 -37.28 28.61
C PRO A 321 3.95 -36.75 28.10
N ILE A 322 4.37 -35.59 28.58
CA ILE A 322 5.59 -34.91 28.11
C ILE A 322 6.83 -35.75 28.36
N ASN A 323 6.88 -36.46 29.48
CA ASN A 323 8.00 -37.37 29.79
C ASN A 323 8.11 -38.61 28.89
N GLN A 324 7.13 -38.82 27.99
CA GLN A 324 7.15 -39.88 26.97
C GLN A 324 7.44 -39.33 25.58
N ILE A 325 7.61 -38.00 25.41
CA ILE A 325 7.97 -37.40 24.13
C ILE A 325 9.42 -37.77 23.79
N SER A 326 9.60 -38.41 22.63
CA SER A 326 10.93 -38.78 22.14
C SER A 326 11.72 -37.55 21.67
N LYS A 327 13.03 -37.77 21.49
CA LYS A 327 13.90 -36.72 20.91
C LYS A 327 13.43 -36.31 19.51
N GLU A 328 13.02 -37.26 18.68
CA GLU A 328 12.55 -37.08 17.33
C GLU A 328 11.24 -36.28 17.32
N GLU A 329 10.28 -36.62 18.17
CA GLU A 329 9.03 -35.89 18.34
C GLU A 329 9.28 -34.44 18.80
N ARG A 330 10.18 -34.23 19.77
CA ARG A 330 10.56 -32.89 20.21
C ARG A 330 11.19 -32.08 19.08
N GLN A 331 12.07 -32.69 18.29
CA GLN A 331 12.67 -32.04 17.12
C GLN A 331 11.61 -31.71 16.06
N GLN A 332 10.62 -32.58 15.86
CA GLN A 332 9.50 -32.34 14.95
C GLN A 332 8.64 -31.14 15.41
N ILE A 333 8.38 -31.02 16.72
CA ILE A 333 7.72 -29.82 17.27
C ILE A 333 8.56 -28.58 16.98
N GLY A 334 9.87 -28.64 17.25
CA GLY A 334 10.80 -27.54 16.96
C GLY A 334 10.77 -27.13 15.49
N TYR A 335 10.75 -28.12 14.59
CA TYR A 335 10.63 -27.86 13.15
C TYR A 335 9.31 -27.18 12.81
N MET A 336 8.16 -27.65 13.30
CA MET A 336 6.85 -27.03 13.03
C MET A 336 6.75 -25.59 13.61
N LEU A 337 7.46 -25.29 14.69
CA LEU A 337 7.54 -23.93 15.23
C LEU A 337 8.31 -22.96 14.33
N GLN A 338 9.21 -23.46 13.51
CA GLN A 338 10.00 -22.65 12.57
C GLN A 338 9.56 -22.77 11.11
N HIS A 339 8.73 -23.79 10.79
CA HIS A 339 8.30 -24.13 9.43
C HIS A 339 6.83 -24.53 9.41
N MET A 340 5.94 -23.60 9.81
CA MET A 340 4.51 -23.82 9.76
C MET A 340 3.99 -23.50 8.35
N PRO A 341 3.56 -24.53 7.57
CA PRO A 341 3.26 -24.35 6.16
C PRO A 341 1.85 -23.84 5.93
N LEU A 342 1.70 -23.04 4.88
CA LEU A 342 0.43 -22.65 4.26
C LEU A 342 0.56 -22.70 2.74
N THR A 343 -0.55 -22.92 2.05
CA THR A 343 -0.64 -22.94 0.59
C THR A 343 -1.45 -21.75 0.11
N VAL A 344 -0.90 -20.98 -0.81
CA VAL A 344 -1.62 -19.84 -1.41
C VAL A 344 -2.69 -20.38 -2.36
N LYS A 345 -3.95 -20.06 -2.06
CA LYS A 345 -5.09 -20.28 -2.95
C LYS A 345 -5.30 -19.07 -3.88
N GLY A 346 -5.05 -17.88 -3.39
CA GLY A 346 -5.23 -16.64 -4.15
C GLY A 346 -5.03 -15.39 -3.32
N LEU A 347 -5.34 -14.26 -3.92
CA LEU A 347 -5.38 -12.95 -3.28
C LEU A 347 -6.82 -12.48 -3.15
N ARG A 348 -7.11 -11.64 -2.16
CA ARG A 348 -8.41 -10.95 -2.09
C ARG A 348 -8.53 -9.96 -3.27
N PRO A 349 -9.75 -9.62 -3.70
CA PRO A 349 -9.98 -8.76 -4.86
C PRO A 349 -9.43 -7.34 -4.68
N VAL A 350 -9.25 -6.61 -5.80
CA VAL A 350 -8.65 -5.28 -5.82
C VAL A 350 -9.43 -4.25 -5.01
N GLU A 351 -10.73 -4.43 -4.87
CA GLU A 351 -11.63 -3.59 -4.08
C GLU A 351 -11.27 -3.61 -2.58
N GLU A 352 -10.70 -4.71 -2.09
CA GLU A 352 -10.25 -4.89 -0.70
C GLU A 352 -8.75 -4.58 -0.51
N ALA A 353 -8.02 -4.35 -1.59
CA ALA A 353 -6.60 -4.01 -1.53
C ALA A 353 -6.38 -2.61 -0.94
N ILE A 354 -5.27 -2.41 -0.24
CA ILE A 354 -4.90 -1.07 0.22
C ILE A 354 -4.52 -0.19 -0.97
N VAL A 355 -3.83 -0.77 -1.95
CA VAL A 355 -3.30 -0.09 -3.14
C VAL A 355 -3.60 -0.90 -4.39
N THR A 356 -3.82 -0.22 -5.50
CA THR A 356 -3.92 -0.80 -6.83
C THR A 356 -2.53 -0.89 -7.44
N ALA A 357 -2.13 -2.06 -7.93
CA ALA A 357 -1.00 -2.22 -8.85
C ALA A 357 -1.51 -2.22 -10.29
N GLY A 358 -0.71 -1.75 -11.24
CA GLY A 358 -1.18 -1.40 -12.57
C GLY A 358 -1.73 0.02 -12.61
N GLY A 359 -2.03 0.52 -13.78
CA GLY A 359 -2.49 1.88 -14.01
C GLY A 359 -2.19 2.37 -15.42
N ILE A 360 -2.16 3.67 -15.61
CA ILE A 360 -1.76 4.26 -16.90
C ILE A 360 -0.26 3.97 -17.12
N SER A 361 0.08 3.50 -18.31
CA SER A 361 1.43 3.09 -18.67
C SER A 361 2.46 4.22 -18.50
N LEU A 362 3.45 4.02 -17.64
CA LEU A 362 4.52 4.99 -17.39
C LEU A 362 5.40 5.29 -18.60
N LYS A 363 5.44 4.38 -19.59
CA LYS A 363 6.19 4.59 -20.84
C LYS A 363 5.68 5.80 -21.62
N GLU A 364 4.45 6.15 -21.39
CA GLU A 364 3.72 7.23 -22.08
C GLU A 364 3.72 8.55 -21.30
N PHE A 365 4.43 8.60 -20.17
CA PHE A 365 4.63 9.81 -19.38
C PHE A 365 6.12 10.16 -19.26
N ASN A 366 6.40 11.45 -19.12
CA ASN A 366 7.72 11.94 -18.84
C ASN A 366 7.98 11.86 -17.31
N PRO A 367 8.99 11.10 -16.83
CA PRO A 367 9.24 10.95 -15.39
C PRO A 367 9.74 12.22 -14.70
N LYS A 368 10.17 13.23 -15.46
CA LYS A 368 10.65 14.51 -14.91
C LYS A 368 9.54 15.54 -14.74
N THR A 369 8.48 15.45 -15.58
CA THR A 369 7.43 16.47 -15.65
C THR A 369 6.04 15.94 -15.33
N MET A 370 5.85 14.62 -15.30
CA MET A 370 4.56 13.94 -15.22
C MET A 370 3.62 14.23 -16.40
N GLU A 371 4.10 14.86 -17.48
CA GLU A 371 3.33 15.16 -18.69
C GLU A 371 3.22 13.93 -19.60
N SER A 372 2.07 13.76 -20.20
CA SER A 372 1.82 12.78 -21.25
C SER A 372 2.69 13.04 -22.47
N LYS A 373 3.26 11.97 -23.04
CA LYS A 373 3.96 12.01 -24.34
C LYS A 373 3.01 11.94 -25.54
N LEU A 374 1.74 11.59 -25.30
CA LEU A 374 0.72 11.42 -26.35
C LEU A 374 -0.14 12.66 -26.49
N VAL A 375 -0.44 13.34 -25.39
CA VAL A 375 -1.31 14.51 -25.35
C VAL A 375 -0.62 15.63 -24.58
N LYS A 376 -0.26 16.70 -25.26
CA LYS A 376 0.38 17.88 -24.67
C LYS A 376 -0.57 18.56 -23.67
N GLY A 377 -0.05 18.98 -22.52
CA GLY A 377 -0.83 19.62 -21.47
C GLY A 377 -1.63 18.64 -20.60
N LEU A 378 -1.60 17.34 -20.88
CA LEU A 378 -2.20 16.31 -20.04
C LEU A 378 -1.15 15.73 -19.07
N TYR A 379 -1.47 15.64 -17.79
CA TYR A 379 -0.59 15.14 -16.73
C TYR A 379 -1.23 13.99 -15.98
N GLY A 380 -0.41 13.08 -15.48
CA GLY A 380 -0.84 12.01 -14.58
C GLY A 380 -0.12 12.11 -13.23
N ALA A 381 -0.84 11.97 -12.10
CA ALA A 381 -0.25 12.04 -10.77
C ALA A 381 -0.86 11.04 -9.79
N GLY A 382 -0.01 10.43 -8.97
CA GLY A 382 -0.40 9.46 -7.94
C GLY A 382 -0.74 8.08 -8.48
N GLU A 383 -1.58 7.35 -7.74
CA GLU A 383 -1.91 5.93 -7.94
C GLU A 383 -2.66 5.63 -9.26
N VAL A 384 -3.10 6.63 -10.01
CA VAL A 384 -3.66 6.43 -11.37
C VAL A 384 -2.57 5.97 -12.35
N LEU A 385 -1.32 6.30 -12.10
CA LEU A 385 -0.15 5.78 -12.80
C LEU A 385 0.19 4.38 -12.31
N ASP A 386 0.86 3.56 -13.14
CA ASP A 386 1.30 2.20 -12.77
C ASP A 386 2.43 2.23 -11.71
N ILE A 387 2.10 2.72 -10.51
CA ILE A 387 3.01 2.87 -9.38
C ILE A 387 2.33 2.35 -8.13
N ASP A 388 2.97 1.41 -7.44
CA ASP A 388 2.53 0.93 -6.13
C ASP A 388 3.73 0.71 -5.19
N ALA A 389 3.56 1.09 -3.93
CA ALA A 389 4.57 1.00 -2.89
C ALA A 389 4.05 0.21 -1.68
N PHE A 390 4.95 -0.23 -0.80
CA PHE A 390 4.60 -0.87 0.45
C PHE A 390 3.84 0.06 1.41
N THR A 391 3.29 -0.52 2.49
CA THR A 391 2.73 0.28 3.59
C THR A 391 3.84 1.07 4.28
N GLY A 392 3.51 2.24 4.85
CA GLY A 392 4.49 3.03 5.60
C GLY A 392 4.58 4.51 5.23
N GLY A 393 3.64 5.02 4.41
CA GLY A 393 3.61 6.42 3.96
C GLY A 393 4.16 6.62 2.54
N TYR A 394 4.72 5.57 1.93
CA TYR A 394 5.37 5.65 0.61
C TYR A 394 4.40 5.99 -0.52
N ASN A 395 3.19 5.42 -0.53
CA ASN A 395 2.18 5.69 -1.56
C ASN A 395 1.68 7.13 -1.52
N LEU A 396 1.49 7.69 -0.31
CA LEU A 396 1.07 9.09 -0.18
C LEU A 396 2.20 10.03 -0.60
N GLN A 397 3.46 9.75 -0.23
CA GLN A 397 4.59 10.53 -0.71
C GLN A 397 4.69 10.52 -2.23
N ALA A 398 4.57 9.36 -2.88
CA ALA A 398 4.56 9.25 -4.34
C ALA A 398 3.45 10.10 -4.97
N ALA A 399 2.26 10.10 -4.36
CA ALA A 399 1.14 10.90 -4.79
C ALA A 399 1.42 12.41 -4.64
N PHE A 400 1.95 12.83 -3.51
CA PHE A 400 2.30 14.24 -3.27
C PHE A 400 3.43 14.71 -4.19
N SER A 401 4.52 13.94 -4.32
CA SER A 401 5.66 14.32 -5.16
C SER A 401 5.28 14.41 -6.64
N THR A 402 4.49 13.47 -7.16
CA THR A 402 4.05 13.50 -8.56
C THR A 402 3.05 14.64 -8.81
N GLY A 403 2.16 14.93 -7.86
CA GLY A 403 1.24 16.08 -7.92
C GLY A 403 1.98 17.42 -7.91
N TYR A 404 3.00 17.55 -7.07
CA TYR A 404 3.88 18.72 -7.02
C TYR A 404 4.59 18.96 -8.37
N VAL A 405 5.24 17.90 -8.89
CA VAL A 405 6.01 18.00 -10.15
C VAL A 405 5.11 18.36 -11.33
N ALA A 406 3.92 17.76 -11.43
CA ALA A 406 2.96 18.11 -12.47
C ALA A 406 2.59 19.60 -12.40
N ALA A 407 2.26 20.11 -11.21
CA ALA A 407 1.89 21.51 -11.01
C ALA A 407 3.03 22.46 -11.36
N MET A 408 4.24 22.19 -10.87
CA MET A 408 5.43 22.99 -11.14
C MET A 408 5.76 23.06 -12.63
N HIS A 409 5.72 21.92 -13.35
CA HIS A 409 5.95 21.94 -14.79
C HIS A 409 4.85 22.68 -15.56
N ILE A 410 3.60 22.60 -15.13
CA ILE A 410 2.50 23.37 -15.74
C ILE A 410 2.78 24.87 -15.63
N THR A 411 3.23 25.35 -14.50
CA THR A 411 3.40 26.79 -14.21
C THR A 411 4.77 27.31 -14.62
N HIS A 412 5.82 26.50 -14.50
CA HIS A 412 7.22 26.85 -14.76
C HIS A 412 7.91 25.81 -15.66
N PRO A 413 7.49 25.62 -16.92
CA PRO A 413 8.08 24.60 -17.80
C PRO A 413 9.58 24.83 -18.07
N GLU A 414 10.04 26.06 -17.95
CA GLU A 414 11.45 26.45 -18.12
C GLU A 414 12.40 25.92 -17.00
N ALA A 415 11.84 25.48 -15.87
CA ALA A 415 12.60 24.90 -14.74
C ALA A 415 12.89 23.40 -14.88
N PHE A 416 12.50 22.77 -16.02
CA PHE A 416 12.56 21.29 -16.20
C PHE A 416 13.45 20.80 -17.35
#